data_604b188f6c010299995e3c02e2aa0b2a
#
_entry.id   604b188f6c010299995e3c02e2aa0b2a
#
_cell.length_a   1.000
_cell.length_b   1.000
_cell.length_c   1.000
_cell.angle_alpha   90.00
_cell.angle_beta   90.00
_cell.angle_gamma   90.00
#
_symmetry.space_group_name_H-M   'P 1'
#
loop_
_entity.id
_entity.type
_entity.pdbx_description
1 polymer ?
#
loop_
_entity_poly.entity_id
_entity_poly.type
_entity_poly.pdbx_seq_one_letter_code
_entity_poly.pdbx_strand_id
1 'polypeptide(L)'
;DVIGIAVGLTPDIGLPSMADVTFVNAGRLGAQVPMHDRNMETTKEGIYVAGDSSGVEEASSAIEEGKLAGIAAAEALGKLSKEEAAKAKENVWNSLDQLRTGPFGQGRHDAKEQIIEQMEEWKVKNSAC
;
A
#
# COMPACT_ATOMS: atom_id res chain seq x y z
N ASP A 1 18.13 37.30 -8.77
CA ASP A 1 17.41 36.62 -7.68
C ASP A 1 16.68 35.41 -8.26
N VAL A 2 16.73 34.29 -7.55
CA VAL A 2 16.06 33.00 -7.95
C VAL A 2 15.19 32.54 -6.81
N ILE A 3 13.97 32.09 -7.12
CA ILE A 3 13.05 31.46 -6.16
C ILE A 3 12.96 29.99 -6.51
N GLY A 4 13.27 29.11 -5.57
CA GLY A 4 13.06 27.68 -5.66
C GLY A 4 11.74 27.29 -4.97
N ILE A 5 10.90 26.48 -5.65
CA ILE A 5 9.63 25.98 -5.11
C ILE A 5 9.73 24.45 -5.04
N ALA A 6 9.51 23.89 -3.85
CA ALA A 6 9.47 22.45 -3.61
C ALA A 6 8.21 22.14 -2.78
N VAL A 7 7.13 21.74 -3.45
CA VAL A 7 5.79 21.57 -2.84
C VAL A 7 5.45 20.12 -2.51
N GLY A 8 6.39 19.20 -2.63
CA GLY A 8 6.22 17.78 -2.36
C GLY A 8 5.81 16.96 -3.60
N LEU A 9 5.45 15.71 -3.34
CA LEU A 9 5.03 14.74 -4.34
C LEU A 9 3.58 14.31 -4.08
N THR A 10 2.91 13.90 -5.13
CA THR A 10 1.57 13.28 -5.04
C THR A 10 1.60 11.90 -5.69
N PRO A 11 0.83 10.92 -5.17
CA PRO A 11 0.69 9.63 -5.80
C PRO A 11 0.17 9.74 -7.24
N ASP A 12 0.73 8.95 -8.16
CA ASP A 12 0.13 8.77 -9.48
C ASP A 12 -0.96 7.70 -9.40
N ILE A 13 -2.21 8.15 -9.44
CA ILE A 13 -3.40 7.32 -9.30
C ILE A 13 -4.15 7.12 -10.64
N GLY A 14 -3.55 7.48 -11.76
CA GLY A 14 -4.19 7.40 -13.08
C GLY A 14 -4.64 5.98 -13.43
N LEU A 15 -3.74 5.00 -13.35
CA LEU A 15 -4.06 3.59 -13.64
C LEU A 15 -5.07 2.99 -12.64
N PRO A 16 -4.92 3.14 -11.32
CA PRO A 16 -5.93 2.68 -10.37
C PRO A 16 -7.31 3.30 -10.59
N SER A 17 -7.38 4.57 -10.99
CA SER A 17 -8.65 5.24 -11.31
C SER A 17 -9.35 4.60 -12.51
N MET A 18 -8.61 4.19 -13.53
CA MET A 18 -9.16 3.49 -14.70
C MET A 18 -9.66 2.08 -14.36
N ALA A 19 -9.15 1.47 -13.30
CA ALA A 19 -9.56 0.16 -12.82
C ALA A 19 -10.76 0.22 -11.84
N ASP A 20 -11.33 1.40 -11.62
CA ASP A 20 -12.50 1.60 -10.76
C ASP A 20 -12.24 1.14 -9.30
N VAL A 21 -11.02 1.37 -8.83
CA VAL A 21 -10.59 1.11 -7.45
C VAL A 21 -11.15 2.18 -6.51
N THR A 22 -11.50 1.82 -5.29
CA THR A 22 -11.89 2.80 -4.26
C THR A 22 -10.66 3.52 -3.70
N PHE A 23 -10.79 4.83 -3.48
CA PHE A 23 -9.73 5.68 -2.95
C PHE A 23 -10.05 6.18 -1.54
N VAL A 24 -8.99 6.43 -0.77
CA VAL A 24 -9.07 7.07 0.56
C VAL A 24 -8.15 8.29 0.59
N ASN A 25 -8.48 9.25 1.45
CA ASN A 25 -7.63 10.42 1.65
C ASN A 25 -6.57 10.13 2.71
N ALA A 26 -5.31 10.16 2.31
CA ALA A 26 -4.15 9.93 3.16
C ALA A 26 -3.16 11.11 3.01
N GLY A 27 -3.50 12.27 3.57
CA GLY A 27 -2.74 13.50 3.39
C GLY A 27 -1.25 13.40 3.76
N ARG A 28 -0.88 12.54 4.72
CA ARG A 28 0.53 12.26 5.06
C ARG A 28 1.27 11.47 3.99
N LEU A 29 0.56 10.82 3.08
CA LEU A 29 1.10 10.04 1.96
C LEU A 29 0.96 10.77 0.62
N GLY A 30 0.64 12.05 0.66
CA GLY A 30 0.66 12.95 -0.49
C GLY A 30 -0.70 13.36 -1.03
N ALA A 31 -1.76 12.61 -0.86
CA ALA A 31 -3.15 12.94 -1.23
C ALA A 31 -4.09 11.73 -1.11
N GLN A 32 -4.90 11.51 -2.15
CA GLN A 32 -5.69 10.29 -2.30
C GLN A 32 -4.81 9.13 -2.74
N VAL A 33 -5.08 7.96 -2.16
CA VAL A 33 -4.41 6.70 -2.49
C VAL A 33 -5.43 5.59 -2.69
N PRO A 34 -5.14 4.57 -3.50
CA PRO A 34 -5.98 3.39 -3.61
C PRO A 34 -6.11 2.68 -2.26
N MET A 35 -7.33 2.37 -1.86
CA MET A 35 -7.58 1.52 -0.71
C MET A 35 -7.01 0.13 -0.98
N HIS A 36 -6.24 -0.42 -0.04
CA HIS A 36 -5.61 -1.73 -0.18
C HIS A 36 -5.51 -2.43 1.18
N ASP A 37 -5.39 -3.74 1.13
CA ASP A 37 -5.19 -4.58 2.31
C ASP A 37 -3.70 -4.82 2.62
N ARG A 38 -3.43 -5.68 3.61
CA ARG A 38 -2.07 -6.10 4.00
C ARG A 38 -1.31 -6.87 2.91
N ASN A 39 -1.98 -7.31 1.86
CA ASN A 39 -1.38 -7.94 0.68
C ASN A 39 -1.13 -6.95 -0.46
N MET A 40 -1.36 -5.65 -0.23
CA MET A 40 -1.35 -4.61 -1.26
C MET A 40 -2.42 -4.81 -2.33
N GLU A 41 -3.40 -5.69 -2.11
CA GLU A 41 -4.53 -5.91 -3.00
C GLU A 41 -5.59 -4.82 -2.78
N THR A 42 -6.07 -4.25 -3.88
CA THR A 42 -7.05 -3.17 -3.86
C THR A 42 -8.48 -3.70 -3.67
N THR A 43 -9.47 -2.80 -3.71
CA THR A 43 -10.89 -3.19 -3.70
C THR A 43 -11.34 -3.95 -4.96
N LYS A 44 -10.45 -4.10 -5.94
CA LYS A 44 -10.66 -4.93 -7.13
C LYS A 44 -9.76 -6.15 -7.06
N GLU A 45 -10.36 -7.31 -7.06
CA GLU A 45 -9.67 -8.60 -7.00
C GLU A 45 -8.61 -8.72 -8.11
N GLY A 46 -7.41 -9.17 -7.74
CA GLY A 46 -6.28 -9.35 -8.64
C GLY A 46 -5.57 -8.05 -9.04
N ILE A 47 -5.98 -6.90 -8.52
CA ILE A 47 -5.31 -5.61 -8.76
C ILE A 47 -4.56 -5.21 -7.50
N TYR A 48 -3.24 -5.11 -7.62
CA TYR A 48 -2.32 -4.74 -6.54
C TYR A 48 -1.74 -3.37 -6.78
N VAL A 49 -1.43 -2.65 -5.70
CA VAL A 49 -0.79 -1.32 -5.74
C VAL A 49 0.40 -1.33 -4.81
N ALA A 50 1.53 -0.71 -5.21
CA ALA A 50 2.73 -0.63 -4.40
C ALA A 50 3.56 0.60 -4.73
N GLY A 51 4.42 1.03 -3.82
CA GLY A 51 5.27 2.20 -3.97
C GLY A 51 4.47 3.50 -3.96
N ASP A 52 4.94 4.52 -4.66
CA ASP A 52 4.36 5.87 -4.61
C ASP A 52 2.88 5.92 -5.01
N SER A 53 2.41 4.99 -5.83
CA SER A 53 0.97 4.87 -6.16
C SER A 53 0.10 4.47 -4.97
N SER A 54 0.67 3.78 -3.97
CA SER A 54 0.00 3.44 -2.70
C SER A 54 0.22 4.47 -1.60
N GLY A 55 0.95 5.53 -1.90
CA GLY A 55 1.31 6.61 -1.00
C GLY A 55 2.81 6.90 -1.03
N VAL A 56 3.16 8.18 -1.14
CA VAL A 56 4.57 8.60 -1.30
C VAL A 56 5.37 8.34 -0.03
N GLU A 57 6.37 7.47 -0.16
CA GLU A 57 7.33 7.13 0.90
C GLU A 57 8.77 7.10 0.35
N GLU A 58 9.68 6.50 1.11
CA GLU A 58 11.07 6.27 0.69
C GLU A 58 11.15 5.10 -0.31
N ALA A 59 12.11 5.14 -1.21
CA ALA A 59 12.32 4.08 -2.22
C ALA A 59 12.48 2.68 -1.60
N SER A 60 13.08 2.58 -0.40
CA SER A 60 13.20 1.33 0.36
C SER A 60 11.84 0.75 0.73
N SER A 61 10.89 1.58 1.19
CA SER A 61 9.52 1.14 1.48
C SER A 61 8.81 0.69 0.20
N ALA A 62 8.98 1.42 -0.89
CA ALA A 62 8.40 1.06 -2.19
C ALA A 62 8.87 -0.31 -2.70
N ILE A 63 10.16 -0.64 -2.51
CA ILE A 63 10.71 -1.96 -2.84
C ILE A 63 10.05 -3.07 -2.02
N GLU A 64 9.92 -2.89 -0.71
CA GLU A 64 9.30 -3.88 0.16
C GLU A 64 7.79 -4.05 -0.16
N GLU A 65 7.07 -2.97 -0.41
CA GLU A 65 5.68 -3.05 -0.85
C GLU A 65 5.53 -3.81 -2.19
N GLY A 66 6.44 -3.58 -3.15
CA GLY A 66 6.48 -4.30 -4.41
C GLY A 66 6.72 -5.82 -4.22
N LYS A 67 7.61 -6.21 -3.29
CA LYS A 67 7.81 -7.61 -2.91
C LYS A 67 6.54 -8.20 -2.31
N LEU A 68 5.87 -7.47 -1.41
CA LEU A 68 4.65 -7.92 -0.75
C LEU A 68 3.53 -8.18 -1.77
N ALA A 69 3.31 -7.24 -2.69
CA ALA A 69 2.34 -7.38 -3.78
C ALA A 69 2.66 -8.58 -4.69
N GLY A 70 3.95 -8.76 -5.03
CA GLY A 70 4.40 -9.88 -5.85
C GLY A 70 4.20 -11.24 -5.18
N ILE A 71 4.49 -11.36 -3.88
CA ILE A 71 4.26 -12.58 -3.10
C ILE A 71 2.76 -12.89 -3.02
N ALA A 72 1.93 -11.87 -2.76
CA ALA A 72 0.49 -12.03 -2.68
C ALA A 72 -0.12 -12.47 -4.01
N ALA A 73 0.31 -11.87 -5.11
CA ALA A 73 -0.12 -12.27 -6.46
C ALA A 73 0.32 -13.71 -6.80
N ALA A 74 1.54 -14.10 -6.44
CA ALA A 74 2.04 -15.46 -6.67
C ALA A 74 1.27 -16.50 -5.84
N GLU A 75 0.89 -16.18 -4.61
CA GLU A 75 0.03 -17.02 -3.78
C GLU A 75 -1.36 -17.15 -4.40
N ALA A 76 -1.99 -16.05 -4.81
CA ALA A 76 -3.31 -16.05 -5.44
C ALA A 76 -3.34 -16.90 -6.73
N LEU A 77 -2.25 -16.91 -7.48
CA LEU A 77 -2.06 -17.72 -8.68
C LEU A 77 -1.63 -19.17 -8.41
N GLY A 78 -1.53 -19.58 -7.14
CA GLY A 78 -1.10 -20.92 -6.75
C GLY A 78 0.35 -21.26 -7.11
N LYS A 79 1.22 -20.24 -7.25
CA LYS A 79 2.65 -20.37 -7.51
C LYS A 79 3.48 -20.49 -6.25
N LEU A 80 2.92 -20.09 -5.11
CA LEU A 80 3.46 -20.29 -3.77
C LEU A 80 2.40 -20.99 -2.92
N SER A 81 2.83 -21.87 -2.03
CA SER A 81 1.96 -22.41 -0.99
C SER A 81 1.61 -21.31 0.02
N LYS A 82 0.53 -21.50 0.77
CA LYS A 82 0.12 -20.56 1.83
C LYS A 82 1.21 -20.38 2.89
N GLU A 83 1.89 -21.46 3.26
CA GLU A 83 2.96 -21.45 4.25
C GLU A 83 4.19 -20.67 3.77
N GLU A 84 4.61 -20.90 2.52
CA GLU A 84 5.72 -20.15 1.91
C GLU A 84 5.38 -18.67 1.78
N ALA A 85 4.19 -18.34 1.30
CA ALA A 85 3.73 -16.97 1.15
C ALA A 85 3.63 -16.27 2.51
N ALA A 86 3.05 -16.92 3.54
CA ALA A 86 2.93 -16.34 4.89
C ALA A 86 4.30 -15.99 5.48
N LYS A 87 5.27 -16.92 5.41
CA LYS A 87 6.63 -16.68 5.89
C LYS A 87 7.34 -15.55 5.13
N ALA A 88 7.18 -15.51 3.81
CA ALA A 88 7.78 -14.48 2.99
C ALA A 88 7.17 -13.09 3.29
N LYS A 89 5.84 -13.00 3.42
CA LYS A 89 5.14 -11.76 3.79
C LYS A 89 5.54 -11.27 5.17
N GLU A 90 5.67 -12.16 6.16
CA GLU A 90 6.12 -11.80 7.51
C GLU A 90 7.49 -11.13 7.48
N ASN A 91 8.45 -11.67 6.72
CA ASN A 91 9.77 -11.07 6.58
C ASN A 91 9.69 -9.66 5.95
N VAL A 92 8.84 -9.48 4.95
CA VAL A 92 8.65 -8.17 4.30
C VAL A 92 8.01 -7.18 5.26
N TRP A 93 6.99 -7.58 6.03
CA TRP A 93 6.36 -6.73 7.03
C TRP A 93 7.35 -6.30 8.11
N ASN A 94 8.18 -7.22 8.62
CA ASN A 94 9.23 -6.88 9.57
C ASN A 94 10.21 -5.83 9.02
N SER A 95 10.53 -5.89 7.72
CA SER A 95 11.36 -4.88 7.06
C SER A 95 10.64 -3.53 6.95
N LEU A 96 9.36 -3.53 6.55
CA LEU A 96 8.54 -2.32 6.47
C LEU A 96 8.39 -1.62 7.83
N ASP A 97 8.15 -2.40 8.89
CA ASP A 97 8.04 -1.87 10.25
C ASP A 97 9.33 -1.20 10.69
N GLN A 98 10.49 -1.80 10.39
CA GLN A 98 11.78 -1.18 10.69
C GLN A 98 12.00 0.12 9.91
N LEU A 99 11.61 0.19 8.64
CA LEU A 99 11.72 1.39 7.81
C LEU A 99 10.78 2.51 8.26
N ARG A 100 9.62 2.15 8.81
CA ARG A 100 8.57 3.07 9.24
C ARG A 100 8.65 3.45 10.73
N THR A 101 9.61 2.92 11.47
CA THR A 101 9.84 3.30 12.88
C THR A 101 10.63 4.60 13.02
N GLY A 102 10.43 5.28 14.16
CA GLY A 102 11.14 6.51 14.50
C GLY A 102 10.39 7.79 14.13
N PRO A 103 10.94 8.96 14.48
CA PRO A 103 10.21 10.23 14.49
C PRO A 103 9.75 10.69 13.10
N PHE A 104 10.39 10.22 12.03
CA PHE A 104 10.04 10.57 10.66
C PHE A 104 9.18 9.51 9.97
N GLY A 105 9.20 8.26 10.43
CA GLY A 105 8.45 7.13 9.85
C GLY A 105 7.07 6.94 10.45
N GLN A 106 6.91 7.20 11.76
CA GLN A 106 5.68 6.87 12.50
C GLN A 106 4.41 7.42 11.87
N GLY A 107 4.42 8.66 11.41
CA GLY A 107 3.22 9.25 10.80
C GLY A 107 2.82 8.61 9.46
N ARG A 108 3.77 8.02 8.72
CA ARG A 108 3.50 7.24 7.51
C ARG A 108 3.00 5.85 7.86
N HIS A 109 3.61 5.22 8.87
CA HIS A 109 3.13 3.95 9.43
C HIS A 109 1.66 4.05 9.82
N ASP A 110 1.29 5.03 10.65
CA ASP A 110 -0.07 5.23 11.11
C ASP A 110 -1.05 5.46 9.95
N ALA A 111 -0.62 6.22 8.94
CA ALA A 111 -1.45 6.46 7.76
C ALA A 111 -1.67 5.17 6.93
N LYS A 112 -0.66 4.31 6.80
CA LYS A 112 -0.77 3.00 6.13
C LYS A 112 -1.69 2.04 6.89
N GLU A 113 -1.55 1.95 8.21
CA GLU A 113 -2.45 1.14 9.04
C GLU A 113 -3.90 1.61 8.92
N GLN A 114 -4.17 2.93 8.90
CA GLN A 114 -5.51 3.46 8.67
C GLN A 114 -6.11 3.06 7.32
N ILE A 115 -5.30 2.97 6.25
CA ILE A 115 -5.78 2.49 4.94
C ILE A 115 -6.20 1.04 5.04
N ILE A 116 -5.39 0.21 5.69
CA ILE A 116 -5.65 -1.22 5.88
C ILE A 116 -6.91 -1.43 6.73
N GLU A 117 -7.08 -0.69 7.82
CA GLU A 117 -8.28 -0.74 8.66
C GLU A 117 -9.54 -0.37 7.86
N GLN A 118 -9.49 0.70 7.07
CA GLN A 118 -10.60 1.10 6.19
C GLN A 118 -10.92 0.03 5.14
N MET A 119 -9.90 -0.66 4.62
CA MET A 119 -10.10 -1.77 3.69
C MET A 119 -10.81 -2.95 4.34
N GLU A 120 -10.46 -3.30 5.58
CA GLU A 120 -11.13 -4.37 6.32
C GLU A 120 -12.61 -4.01 6.59
N GLU A 121 -12.89 -2.78 6.98
CA GLU A 121 -14.27 -2.30 7.13
C GLU A 121 -15.05 -2.35 5.81
N TRP A 122 -14.40 -1.97 4.71
CA TRP A 122 -15.00 -2.02 3.37
C TRP A 122 -15.33 -3.46 2.96
N LYS A 123 -14.41 -4.41 3.20
CA LYS A 123 -14.64 -5.85 2.95
C LYS A 123 -15.85 -6.37 3.71
N VAL A 124 -15.96 -6.06 4.99
CA VAL A 124 -17.10 -6.46 5.82
C VAL A 124 -18.42 -5.93 5.26
N LYS A 125 -18.47 -4.66 4.89
CA LYS A 125 -19.68 -4.02 4.33
C LYS A 125 -20.09 -4.60 2.98
N ASN A 126 -19.13 -5.01 2.14
CA ASN A 126 -19.40 -5.48 0.78
C ASN A 126 -19.44 -7.01 0.64
N SER A 127 -19.06 -7.77 1.69
CA SER A 127 -19.21 -9.23 1.73
C SER A 127 -20.62 -9.68 2.13
N ALA A 128 -21.49 -8.76 2.55
CA ALA A 128 -22.85 -9.04 3.01
C ALA A 128 -23.91 -8.89 1.88
N CYS A 129 -23.47 -8.70 0.64
CA CYS A 129 -24.30 -8.72 -0.58
C CYS A 129 -23.93 -9.93 -1.48
#